data_0d6fd6a3e5ea71721ee0690ccdaf6675
#
_entry.id   0d6fd6a3e5ea71721ee0690ccdaf6675
#
_cell.length_a   1.000
_cell.length_b   1.000
_cell.length_c   1.000
_cell.angle_alpha   90.00
_cell.angle_beta   90.00
_cell.angle_gamma   90.00
#
_symmetry.space_group_name_H-M   'P 1'
#
loop_
_entity.id
_entity.type
_entity.pdbx_description
1 polymer ?
#
loop_
_entity_poly.entity_id
_entity_poly.type
_entity_poly.pdbx_seq_one_letter_code
_entity_poly.pdbx_strand_id
1 'polypeptide(L)'
;FNIGRHICQNGIIELGEEKRQEDLNCNGSFPNESEYKFRKQRLTDYGGKKLLQKYEEKVSVAFDLDEKLGSAVAKSYFNLLYRKDEYEVARLHLDYLKNSLNSTFSSYKALRFHLAPPILSLTSKNGRPRKYIFGEWVLVIFKILTLLRPLRDSKFDLLGMSKERRIEKRLIKDYEKDLTFIFKNFNSKNRSILIDLAMYPNSIKGFGPVKQKMIKNATQNRLDLLLKY
;
A
#
# COMPACT_ATOMS: atom_id res chain seq x y z
N PHE A 1 -11.19 -4.69 1.16
CA PHE A 1 -11.14 -3.43 1.89
C PHE A 1 -12.50 -3.19 2.52
N ASN A 2 -12.66 -3.56 3.76
CA ASN A 2 -13.75 -3.03 4.55
C ASN A 2 -13.35 -1.62 4.97
N ILE A 3 -14.06 -0.60 4.63
CA ILE A 3 -13.88 0.74 5.13
C ILE A 3 -14.43 0.73 6.55
N GLY A 4 -13.60 1.07 7.49
CA GLY A 4 -13.74 0.90 8.92
C GLY A 4 -15.12 1.18 9.51
N ARG A 5 -15.31 0.75 10.74
CA ARG A 5 -16.59 0.73 11.45
C ARG A 5 -17.48 1.91 11.07
N HIS A 6 -18.60 1.62 10.43
CA HIS A 6 -19.68 2.57 10.28
C HIS A 6 -20.33 2.78 11.66
N ILE A 7 -20.10 3.94 12.24
CA ILE A 7 -20.82 4.34 13.46
C ILE A 7 -21.97 5.20 12.96
N CYS A 8 -23.17 4.68 13.07
CA CYS A 8 -24.38 5.44 12.82
C CYS A 8 -24.98 5.87 14.17
N GLN A 9 -24.75 7.12 14.56
CA GLN A 9 -25.40 7.74 15.69
C GLN A 9 -26.29 8.87 15.18
N ASN A 10 -27.57 8.87 15.57
CA ASN A 10 -28.53 9.91 15.17
C ASN A 10 -28.64 10.18 13.67
N GLY A 11 -28.46 9.16 12.81
CA GLY A 11 -28.50 9.29 11.36
C GLY A 11 -27.25 9.91 10.72
N ILE A 12 -26.16 10.04 11.49
CA ILE A 12 -24.87 10.52 11.01
C ILE A 12 -23.95 9.30 10.75
N ILE A 13 -23.37 9.24 9.57
CA ILE A 13 -22.41 8.19 9.22
C ILE A 13 -21.00 8.74 9.39
N GLU A 14 -20.18 8.08 10.21
CA GLU A 14 -18.77 8.40 10.41
C GLU A 14 -17.92 7.38 9.68
N LEU A 15 -17.13 7.85 8.72
CA LEU A 15 -16.17 7.04 7.97
C LEU A 15 -14.77 7.24 8.55
N GLY A 16 -14.21 6.18 9.12
CA GLY A 16 -12.86 6.17 9.70
C GLY A 16 -11.88 5.33 8.86
N GLU A 17 -10.59 5.51 9.11
CA GLU A 17 -9.57 4.60 8.58
C GLU A 17 -9.71 3.23 9.25
N GLU A 18 -9.72 2.19 8.42
CA GLU A 18 -9.77 0.79 8.88
C GLU A 18 -8.55 0.35 9.68
N LYS A 19 -8.82 -0.50 10.69
CA LYS A 19 -7.85 -1.50 11.12
C LYS A 19 -7.61 -2.47 9.97
N ARG A 20 -6.35 -2.64 9.57
CA ARG A 20 -5.91 -3.68 8.65
C ARG A 20 -6.53 -5.01 9.08
N GLN A 21 -7.27 -5.68 8.21
CA GLN A 21 -7.48 -7.11 8.36
C GLN A 21 -6.10 -7.77 8.43
N GLU A 22 -5.91 -8.55 9.49
CA GLU A 22 -4.72 -9.36 9.67
C GLU A 22 -4.49 -10.21 8.41
N ASP A 23 -3.26 -10.22 7.98
CA ASP A 23 -2.80 -10.95 6.81
C ASP A 23 -3.35 -12.37 6.83
N LEU A 24 -4.09 -12.73 5.79
CA LEU A 24 -4.36 -14.12 5.47
C LEU A 24 -3.03 -14.87 5.45
N ASN A 25 -2.89 -15.82 6.33
CA ASN A 25 -1.74 -16.70 6.46
C ASN A 25 -1.48 -17.38 5.11
N CYS A 26 -0.54 -16.84 4.33
CA CYS A 26 -0.12 -17.46 3.08
C CYS A 26 0.88 -18.56 3.41
N ASN A 27 0.39 -19.72 3.82
CA ASN A 27 1.15 -20.96 3.70
C ASN A 27 1.36 -21.25 2.22
N GLY A 28 2.62 -21.23 1.81
CA GLY A 28 3.24 -21.50 0.54
C GLY A 28 2.52 -22.34 -0.52
N SER A 29 1.48 -21.82 -1.09
CA SER A 29 0.94 -22.27 -2.37
C SER A 29 0.79 -21.04 -3.25
N PHE A 30 0.82 -21.21 -4.57
CA PHE A 30 0.53 -20.20 -5.57
C PHE A 30 -0.46 -19.18 -5.01
N PRO A 31 -0.27 -17.87 -5.17
CA PRO A 31 -1.30 -16.94 -4.77
C PRO A 31 -2.57 -17.47 -5.41
N ASN A 32 -3.56 -17.82 -4.61
CA ASN A 32 -4.87 -18.23 -5.08
C ASN A 32 -5.17 -17.33 -6.27
N GLU A 33 -5.54 -17.89 -7.42
CA GLU A 33 -5.74 -17.14 -8.68
C GLU A 33 -6.56 -15.87 -8.43
N SER A 34 -7.48 -15.91 -7.47
CA SER A 34 -8.25 -14.78 -6.98
C SER A 34 -7.39 -13.68 -6.35
N GLU A 35 -6.35 -14.03 -5.58
CA GLU A 35 -5.45 -13.06 -4.93
C GLU A 35 -4.54 -12.37 -5.94
N TYR A 36 -4.03 -13.12 -6.90
CA TYR A 36 -3.22 -12.56 -7.99
C TYR A 36 -4.05 -11.62 -8.88
N LYS A 37 -5.26 -12.04 -9.26
CA LYS A 37 -6.22 -11.21 -10.00
C LYS A 37 -6.59 -9.94 -9.23
N PHE A 38 -6.81 -10.04 -7.92
CA PHE A 38 -7.04 -8.90 -7.05
C PHE A 38 -5.86 -7.91 -7.05
N ARG A 39 -4.62 -8.39 -6.91
CA ARG A 39 -3.42 -7.54 -6.95
C ARG A 39 -3.26 -6.82 -8.30
N LYS A 40 -3.47 -7.52 -9.40
CA LYS A 40 -3.44 -6.95 -10.77
C LYS A 40 -4.46 -5.83 -10.92
N GLN A 41 -5.71 -6.09 -10.52
CA GLN A 41 -6.77 -5.08 -10.57
C GLN A 41 -6.40 -3.86 -9.73
N ARG A 42 -5.91 -4.05 -8.50
CA ARG A 42 -5.50 -2.95 -7.62
C ARG A 42 -4.36 -2.12 -8.20
N LEU A 43 -3.34 -2.75 -8.78
CA LEU A 43 -2.24 -2.02 -9.43
C LEU A 43 -2.69 -1.28 -10.67
N THR A 44 -3.60 -1.87 -11.45
CA THR A 44 -4.20 -1.20 -12.62
C THR A 44 -4.98 0.04 -12.20
N ASP A 45 -5.83 -0.10 -11.18
CA ASP A 45 -6.61 1.02 -10.64
C ASP A 45 -5.71 2.10 -10.02
N TYR A 46 -4.60 1.71 -9.40
CA TYR A 46 -3.67 2.61 -8.73
C TYR A 46 -2.75 3.38 -9.67
N GLY A 47 -2.05 2.70 -10.56
CA GLY A 47 -0.97 3.27 -11.39
C GLY A 47 -1.07 2.97 -12.88
N GLY A 48 -2.18 2.33 -13.33
CA GLY A 48 -2.44 2.02 -14.72
C GLY A 48 -1.60 0.87 -15.28
N LYS A 49 -1.70 0.67 -16.59
CA LYS A 49 -1.08 -0.46 -17.30
C LYS A 49 0.45 -0.52 -17.16
N LYS A 50 1.15 0.62 -17.14
CA LYS A 50 2.61 0.67 -16.99
C LYS A 50 3.09 0.10 -15.65
N LEU A 51 2.39 0.43 -14.56
CA LEU A 51 2.73 -0.09 -13.24
C LEU A 51 2.44 -1.58 -13.15
N LEU A 52 1.31 -2.02 -13.71
CA LEU A 52 0.97 -3.43 -13.79
C LEU A 52 2.02 -4.22 -14.57
N GLN A 53 2.39 -3.77 -15.77
CA GLN A 53 3.41 -4.42 -16.60
C GLN A 53 4.74 -4.56 -15.85
N LYS A 54 5.19 -3.49 -15.19
CA LYS A 54 6.41 -3.51 -14.36
C LYS A 54 6.34 -4.56 -13.25
N TYR A 55 5.17 -4.72 -12.62
CA TYR A 55 4.93 -5.73 -11.60
C TYR A 55 4.98 -7.15 -12.21
N GLU A 56 4.23 -7.38 -13.29
CA GLU A 56 4.14 -8.68 -13.95
C GLU A 56 5.49 -9.17 -14.47
N GLU A 57 6.31 -8.31 -15.06
CA GLU A 57 7.66 -8.63 -15.53
C GLU A 57 8.55 -9.19 -14.42
N LYS A 58 8.53 -8.60 -13.23
CA LYS A 58 9.34 -9.09 -12.11
C LYS A 58 8.78 -10.36 -11.47
N VAL A 59 7.46 -10.45 -11.40
CA VAL A 59 6.78 -11.61 -10.80
C VAL A 59 6.90 -12.84 -11.70
N SER A 60 6.77 -12.72 -13.03
CA SER A 60 6.94 -13.84 -13.95
C SER A 60 8.35 -14.42 -13.87
N VAL A 61 9.39 -13.59 -13.95
CA VAL A 61 10.78 -14.06 -13.80
C VAL A 61 11.00 -14.80 -12.48
N ALA A 62 10.39 -14.32 -11.39
CA ALA A 62 10.53 -15.00 -10.10
C ALA A 62 9.82 -16.35 -10.07
N PHE A 63 8.66 -16.50 -10.70
CA PHE A 63 7.94 -17.77 -10.82
C PHE A 63 8.67 -18.76 -11.75
N ASP A 64 9.28 -18.29 -12.83
CA ASP A 64 10.08 -19.11 -13.75
C ASP A 64 11.29 -19.74 -13.04
N LEU A 65 11.83 -19.05 -12.02
CA LEU A 65 12.95 -19.56 -11.20
C LEU A 65 12.51 -20.51 -10.09
N ASP A 66 11.47 -20.14 -9.34
CA ASP A 66 10.97 -20.91 -8.21
C ASP A 66 9.59 -20.44 -7.75
N GLU A 67 8.68 -21.35 -7.44
CA GLU A 67 7.31 -21.05 -7.02
C GLU A 67 7.25 -20.24 -5.72
N LYS A 68 8.07 -20.60 -4.71
CA LYS A 68 8.11 -19.87 -3.43
C LYS A 68 8.71 -18.49 -3.60
N LEU A 69 9.74 -18.34 -4.46
CA LEU A 69 10.28 -17.04 -4.80
C LEU A 69 9.24 -16.18 -5.52
N GLY A 70 8.52 -16.73 -6.50
CA GLY A 70 7.45 -16.05 -7.21
C GLY A 70 6.38 -15.51 -6.26
N SER A 71 5.92 -16.35 -5.33
CA SER A 71 4.94 -15.97 -4.29
C SER A 71 5.48 -14.87 -3.36
N ALA A 72 6.73 -14.98 -2.93
CA ALA A 72 7.41 -13.98 -2.09
C ALA A 72 7.51 -12.63 -2.79
N VAL A 73 7.98 -12.62 -4.05
CA VAL A 73 8.11 -11.41 -4.87
C VAL A 73 6.74 -10.80 -5.16
N ALA A 74 5.75 -11.61 -5.56
CA ALA A 74 4.40 -11.14 -5.84
C ALA A 74 3.79 -10.39 -4.65
N LYS A 75 3.95 -10.89 -3.42
CA LYS A 75 3.46 -10.24 -2.21
C LYS A 75 4.27 -9.00 -1.86
N SER A 76 5.58 -9.13 -1.79
CA SER A 76 6.49 -8.08 -1.33
C SER A 76 6.48 -6.88 -2.27
N TYR A 77 6.55 -7.13 -3.58
CA TYR A 77 6.58 -6.07 -4.58
C TYR A 77 5.24 -5.35 -4.70
N PHE A 78 4.13 -6.08 -4.62
CA PHE A 78 2.80 -5.47 -4.53
C PHE A 78 2.71 -4.51 -3.33
N ASN A 79 3.16 -4.94 -2.13
CA ASN A 79 3.11 -4.12 -0.91
C ASN A 79 3.95 -2.84 -1.02
N LEU A 80 5.05 -2.86 -1.78
CA LEU A 80 5.86 -1.67 -2.04
C LEU A 80 5.25 -0.76 -3.09
N LEU A 81 4.68 -1.32 -4.16
CA LEU A 81 4.10 -0.56 -5.27
C LEU A 81 2.76 0.07 -4.91
N TYR A 82 1.89 -0.70 -4.24
CA TYR A 82 0.55 -0.23 -3.86
C TYR A 82 0.60 0.54 -2.55
N ARG A 83 0.68 1.86 -2.65
CA ARG A 83 0.75 2.77 -1.51
C ARG A 83 -0.61 3.44 -1.26
N LYS A 84 -1.02 3.55 0.00
CA LYS A 84 -2.16 4.38 0.39
C LYS A 84 -1.73 5.85 0.47
N ASP A 85 -1.64 6.51 -0.68
CA ASP A 85 -1.43 7.95 -0.74
C ASP A 85 -2.77 8.71 -0.74
N GLU A 86 -2.70 10.02 -0.69
CA GLU A 86 -3.87 10.91 -0.61
C GLU A 86 -4.78 10.76 -1.83
N TYR A 87 -4.20 10.54 -3.02
CA TYR A 87 -4.94 10.29 -4.25
C TYR A 87 -5.73 8.98 -4.18
N GLU A 88 -5.10 7.92 -3.66
CA GLU A 88 -5.73 6.60 -3.54
C GLU A 88 -6.79 6.59 -2.43
N VAL A 89 -6.52 7.25 -1.30
CA VAL A 89 -7.51 7.42 -0.22
C VAL A 89 -8.75 8.15 -0.76
N ALA A 90 -8.57 9.24 -1.50
CA ALA A 90 -9.68 9.98 -2.12
C ALA A 90 -10.50 9.10 -3.07
N ARG A 91 -9.83 8.33 -3.95
CA ARG A 91 -10.49 7.40 -4.88
C ARG A 91 -11.29 6.34 -4.14
N LEU A 92 -10.70 5.70 -3.14
CA LEU A 92 -11.35 4.63 -2.38
C LEU A 92 -12.60 5.13 -1.63
N HIS A 93 -12.56 6.34 -1.08
CA HIS A 93 -13.74 6.95 -0.45
C HIS A 93 -14.85 7.21 -1.47
N LEU A 94 -14.53 7.76 -2.65
CA LEU A 94 -15.51 8.01 -3.69
C LEU A 94 -16.11 6.71 -4.23
N ASP A 95 -15.30 5.68 -4.48
CA ASP A 95 -15.76 4.37 -4.94
C ASP A 95 -16.69 3.72 -3.91
N TYR A 96 -16.35 3.80 -2.63
CA TYR A 96 -17.20 3.29 -1.56
C TYR A 96 -18.55 3.99 -1.51
N LEU A 97 -18.56 5.31 -1.53
CA LEU A 97 -19.80 6.08 -1.50
C LEU A 97 -20.69 5.75 -2.69
N LYS A 98 -20.10 5.63 -3.88
CA LYS A 98 -20.84 5.29 -5.10
C LYS A 98 -21.44 3.89 -5.07
N ASN A 99 -20.68 2.90 -4.57
CA ASN A 99 -21.02 1.49 -4.74
C ASN A 99 -21.69 0.86 -3.51
N SER A 100 -21.44 1.39 -2.32
CA SER A 100 -21.82 0.71 -1.07
C SER A 100 -22.68 1.52 -0.12
N LEU A 101 -22.66 2.86 -0.18
CA LEU A 101 -23.39 3.66 0.79
C LEU A 101 -24.91 3.41 0.71
N ASN A 102 -25.46 3.52 -0.51
CA ASN A 102 -26.90 3.37 -0.74
C ASN A 102 -27.39 1.92 -0.54
N SER A 103 -26.51 0.92 -0.69
CA SER A 103 -26.84 -0.48 -0.41
C SER A 103 -26.79 -0.82 1.08
N THR A 104 -25.99 -0.07 1.85
CA THR A 104 -25.78 -0.32 3.29
C THR A 104 -26.77 0.46 4.15
N PHE A 105 -27.17 1.65 3.72
CA PHE A 105 -28.04 2.55 4.47
C PHE A 105 -29.24 3.01 3.63
N SER A 106 -30.44 2.87 4.19
CA SER A 106 -31.68 3.35 3.55
C SER A 106 -31.78 4.88 3.57
N SER A 107 -31.22 5.53 4.60
CA SER A 107 -31.15 7.00 4.72
C SER A 107 -30.07 7.41 5.71
N TYR A 108 -29.52 8.62 5.55
CA TYR A 108 -28.59 9.22 6.49
C TYR A 108 -28.78 10.75 6.52
N LYS A 109 -28.49 11.39 7.66
CA LYS A 109 -28.59 12.84 7.81
C LYS A 109 -27.37 13.58 7.32
N ALA A 110 -26.17 13.03 7.57
CA ALA A 110 -24.90 13.65 7.21
C ALA A 110 -23.78 12.61 7.11
N LEU A 111 -22.75 12.93 6.29
CA LEU A 111 -21.51 12.20 6.21
C LEU A 111 -20.41 12.97 6.93
N ARG A 112 -19.61 12.28 7.75
CA ARG A 112 -18.43 12.82 8.42
C ARG A 112 -17.22 11.98 8.11
N PHE A 113 -16.12 12.65 7.74
CA PHE A 113 -14.85 12.02 7.35
C PHE A 113 -13.79 12.33 8.39
N HIS A 114 -13.23 11.29 9.01
CA HIS A 114 -12.13 11.42 9.99
C HIS A 114 -10.80 11.25 9.25
N LEU A 115 -10.15 12.35 8.92
CA LEU A 115 -8.93 12.37 8.11
C LEU A 115 -7.78 13.03 8.88
N ALA A 116 -6.57 12.64 8.57
CA ALA A 116 -5.32 13.26 9.03
C ALA A 116 -4.51 13.73 7.82
N PRO A 117 -4.90 14.82 7.13
CA PRO A 117 -4.19 15.31 5.96
C PRO A 117 -2.76 15.71 6.33
N PRO A 118 -1.74 15.32 5.52
CA PRO A 118 -0.34 15.67 5.80
C PRO A 118 -0.08 17.16 5.94
N ILE A 119 -0.82 18.00 5.18
CA ILE A 119 -0.72 19.45 5.20
C ILE A 119 -1.20 20.05 6.54
N LEU A 120 -2.16 19.40 7.20
CA LEU A 120 -2.72 19.82 8.48
C LEU A 120 -2.14 19.04 9.66
N SER A 121 -1.16 18.17 9.43
CA SER A 121 -0.64 17.24 10.44
C SER A 121 0.16 17.95 11.52
N LEU A 122 -0.55 18.62 12.42
CA LEU A 122 -0.05 18.88 13.75
C LEU A 122 0.07 17.54 14.47
N THR A 123 1.27 17.17 14.85
CA THR A 123 1.50 15.95 15.62
C THR A 123 0.94 16.13 17.03
N SER A 124 0.14 15.15 17.48
CA SER A 124 -0.20 15.01 18.90
C SER A 124 1.08 14.77 19.72
N LYS A 125 1.05 15.04 21.03
CA LYS A 125 2.16 14.78 21.98
C LYS A 125 2.75 13.36 21.87
N ASN A 126 2.00 12.40 21.33
CA ASN A 126 2.43 11.01 21.10
C ASN A 126 3.00 10.75 19.68
N GLY A 127 3.34 11.78 18.91
CA GLY A 127 3.89 11.62 17.57
C GLY A 127 2.90 11.08 16.52
N ARG A 128 1.63 10.89 16.87
CA ARG A 128 0.59 10.46 15.93
C ARG A 128 -0.07 11.65 15.27
N PRO A 129 -0.39 11.59 13.96
CA PRO A 129 -1.11 12.66 13.30
C PRO A 129 -2.50 12.84 13.91
N ARG A 130 -2.87 14.10 14.17
CA ARG A 130 -4.18 14.44 14.69
C ARG A 130 -5.24 14.25 13.60
N LYS A 131 -6.33 13.55 13.93
CA LYS A 131 -7.48 13.41 13.03
C LYS A 131 -8.41 14.62 13.16
N TYR A 132 -8.88 15.08 12.02
CA TYR A 132 -9.86 16.17 11.91
C TYR A 132 -11.16 15.61 11.32
N ILE A 133 -12.27 16.21 11.69
CA ILE A 133 -13.59 15.85 11.19
C ILE A 133 -13.96 16.81 10.07
N PHE A 134 -14.26 16.26 8.91
CA PHE A 134 -14.69 17.01 7.74
C PHE A 134 -16.12 16.62 7.37
N GLY A 135 -16.92 17.58 6.92
CA GLY A 135 -18.23 17.34 6.35
C GLY A 135 -18.18 16.90 4.89
N GLU A 136 -19.34 16.86 4.24
CA GLU A 136 -19.51 16.40 2.86
C GLU A 136 -18.74 17.22 1.82
N TRP A 137 -18.43 18.48 2.12
CA TRP A 137 -17.63 19.34 1.24
C TRP A 137 -16.26 18.75 0.87
N VAL A 138 -15.70 17.86 1.70
CA VAL A 138 -14.43 17.16 1.42
C VAL A 138 -14.52 16.28 0.17
N LEU A 139 -15.74 15.88 -0.24
CA LEU A 139 -15.96 15.10 -1.46
C LEU A 139 -15.51 15.86 -2.72
N VAL A 140 -15.63 17.19 -2.71
CA VAL A 140 -15.11 18.03 -3.81
C VAL A 140 -13.60 17.91 -3.89
N ILE A 141 -12.92 17.96 -2.73
CA ILE A 141 -11.46 17.76 -2.66
C ILE A 141 -11.09 16.36 -3.14
N PHE A 142 -11.82 15.32 -2.74
CA PHE A 142 -11.58 13.96 -3.22
C PHE A 142 -11.72 13.83 -4.74
N LYS A 143 -12.73 14.48 -5.34
CA LYS A 143 -12.87 14.52 -6.81
C LYS A 143 -11.64 15.18 -7.46
N ILE A 144 -11.21 16.34 -6.94
CA ILE A 144 -10.01 17.03 -7.43
C ILE A 144 -8.77 16.15 -7.30
N LEU A 145 -8.52 15.54 -6.13
CA LEU A 145 -7.40 14.63 -5.93
C LEU A 145 -7.44 13.45 -6.91
N THR A 146 -8.62 12.89 -7.17
CA THR A 146 -8.76 11.80 -8.14
C THR A 146 -8.42 12.24 -9.57
N LEU A 147 -8.76 13.45 -9.96
CA LEU A 147 -8.37 14.03 -11.26
C LEU A 147 -6.85 14.30 -11.34
N LEU A 148 -6.22 14.65 -10.24
CA LEU A 148 -4.78 14.91 -10.16
C LEU A 148 -3.92 13.64 -10.05
N ARG A 149 -4.51 12.44 -10.01
CA ARG A 149 -3.78 11.16 -9.97
C ARG A 149 -2.68 11.00 -11.04
N PRO A 150 -2.88 11.45 -12.30
CA PRO A 150 -1.82 11.35 -13.32
C PRO A 150 -0.55 12.13 -12.97
N LEU A 151 -0.64 13.14 -12.08
CA LEU A 151 0.51 13.90 -11.61
C LEU A 151 1.34 13.18 -10.55
N ARG A 152 0.83 12.04 -10.03
CA ARG A 152 1.55 11.22 -9.05
C ARG A 152 2.95 10.88 -9.54
N ASP A 153 3.92 11.02 -8.64
CA ASP A 153 5.33 10.76 -8.91
C ASP A 153 5.98 11.65 -9.99
N SER A 154 5.25 12.63 -10.54
CA SER A 154 5.77 13.64 -11.45
C SER A 154 6.48 14.79 -10.69
N LYS A 155 7.06 15.73 -11.43
CA LYS A 155 7.64 16.97 -10.87
C LYS A 155 6.57 17.89 -10.26
N PHE A 156 5.32 17.73 -10.63
CA PHE A 156 4.16 18.53 -10.16
C PHE A 156 3.39 17.84 -9.04
N ASP A 157 3.89 16.72 -8.53
CA ASP A 157 3.28 15.99 -7.41
C ASP A 157 3.61 16.66 -6.07
N LEU A 158 2.84 17.70 -5.72
CA LEU A 158 3.02 18.43 -4.46
C LEU A 158 2.90 17.53 -3.22
N LEU A 159 2.03 16.53 -3.25
CA LEU A 159 1.84 15.57 -2.15
C LEU A 159 2.95 14.53 -2.08
N GLY A 160 3.60 14.24 -3.22
CA GLY A 160 4.73 13.31 -3.33
C GLY A 160 6.08 13.86 -2.85
N MET A 161 6.17 15.14 -2.47
CA MET A 161 7.42 15.78 -2.04
C MET A 161 7.81 15.50 -0.59
N SER A 162 6.95 14.86 0.20
CA SER A 162 7.23 14.56 1.61
C SER A 162 8.46 13.66 1.79
N LYS A 163 9.11 13.76 2.97
CA LYS A 163 10.25 12.87 3.32
C LYS A 163 9.83 11.41 3.27
N GLU A 164 8.62 11.10 3.71
CA GLU A 164 8.08 9.73 3.71
C GLU A 164 7.97 9.17 2.29
N ARG A 165 7.43 9.97 1.35
CA ARG A 165 7.31 9.56 -0.06
C ARG A 165 8.67 9.33 -0.72
N ARG A 166 9.67 10.15 -0.39
CA ARG A 166 11.05 9.96 -0.89
C ARG A 166 11.65 8.66 -0.37
N ILE A 167 11.43 8.31 0.89
CA ILE A 167 11.87 7.03 1.48
C ILE A 167 11.17 5.86 0.78
N GLU A 168 9.86 5.92 0.58
CA GLU A 168 9.10 4.88 -0.11
C GLU A 168 9.57 4.67 -1.55
N LYS A 169 9.82 5.74 -2.30
CA LYS A 169 10.38 5.65 -3.67
C LYS A 169 11.77 5.01 -3.68
N ARG A 170 12.60 5.32 -2.68
CA ARG A 170 13.93 4.70 -2.53
C ARG A 170 13.81 3.21 -2.23
N LEU A 171 12.92 2.81 -1.33
CA LEU A 171 12.67 1.40 -1.00
C LEU A 171 12.29 0.59 -2.25
N ILE A 172 11.42 1.12 -3.12
CA ILE A 172 11.07 0.43 -4.37
C ILE A 172 12.30 0.24 -5.24
N LYS A 173 13.11 1.30 -5.45
CA LYS A 173 14.32 1.22 -6.27
C LYS A 173 15.35 0.25 -5.71
N ASP A 174 15.54 0.25 -4.39
CA ASP A 174 16.50 -0.64 -3.74
C ASP A 174 16.01 -2.09 -3.83
N TYR A 175 14.71 -2.34 -3.65
CA TYR A 175 14.14 -3.67 -3.83
C TYR A 175 14.25 -4.17 -5.29
N GLU A 176 14.09 -3.32 -6.28
CA GLU A 176 14.29 -3.68 -7.70
C GLU A 176 15.73 -4.08 -8.00
N LYS A 177 16.71 -3.45 -7.34
CA LYS A 177 18.13 -3.88 -7.40
C LYS A 177 18.31 -5.25 -6.73
N ASP A 178 17.67 -5.44 -5.58
CA ASP A 178 17.70 -6.73 -4.88
C ASP A 178 17.09 -7.85 -5.72
N LEU A 179 15.96 -7.59 -6.40
CA LEU A 179 15.37 -8.56 -7.32
C LEU A 179 16.33 -8.91 -8.46
N THR A 180 17.01 -7.91 -9.03
CA THR A 180 18.01 -8.16 -10.09
C THR A 180 19.16 -9.02 -9.58
N PHE A 181 19.64 -8.77 -8.35
CA PHE A 181 20.66 -9.59 -7.70
C PHE A 181 20.14 -11.01 -7.43
N ILE A 182 18.94 -11.16 -6.88
CA ILE A 182 18.29 -12.45 -6.59
C ILE A 182 18.19 -13.27 -7.88
N PHE A 183 17.61 -12.71 -8.95
CA PHE A 183 17.38 -13.43 -10.21
C PHE A 183 18.68 -13.91 -10.85
N LYS A 184 19.75 -13.10 -10.78
CA LYS A 184 21.05 -13.46 -11.32
C LYS A 184 21.76 -14.58 -10.55
N ASN A 185 21.52 -14.67 -9.25
CA ASN A 185 22.28 -15.54 -8.34
C ASN A 185 21.47 -16.72 -7.78
N PHE A 186 20.22 -16.88 -8.19
CA PHE A 186 19.33 -17.90 -7.64
C PHE A 186 19.78 -19.30 -8.04
N ASN A 187 20.02 -20.17 -7.03
CA ASN A 187 20.36 -21.58 -7.21
C ASN A 187 19.96 -22.38 -5.96
N SER A 188 20.07 -23.70 -6.03
CA SER A 188 19.67 -24.62 -4.93
C SER A 188 20.40 -24.37 -3.60
N LYS A 189 21.67 -23.92 -3.64
CA LYS A 189 22.48 -23.71 -2.43
C LYS A 189 22.06 -22.49 -1.64
N ASN A 190 21.67 -21.41 -2.33
CA ASN A 190 21.30 -20.12 -1.72
C ASN A 190 19.79 -19.82 -1.76
N ARG A 191 18.98 -20.80 -2.19
CA ARG A 191 17.53 -20.70 -2.37
C ARG A 191 16.83 -20.06 -1.16
N SER A 192 17.09 -20.58 0.05
CA SER A 192 16.41 -20.10 1.26
C SER A 192 16.72 -18.64 1.54
N ILE A 193 18.00 -18.27 1.54
CA ILE A 193 18.43 -16.92 1.89
C ILE A 193 17.95 -15.88 0.87
N LEU A 194 17.87 -16.24 -0.42
CA LEU A 194 17.37 -15.33 -1.46
C LEU A 194 15.84 -15.18 -1.43
N ILE A 195 15.10 -16.22 -1.01
CA ILE A 195 13.67 -16.10 -0.73
C ILE A 195 13.44 -15.18 0.48
N ASP A 196 14.21 -15.34 1.57
CA ASP A 196 14.13 -14.47 2.73
C ASP A 196 14.46 -13.02 2.36
N LEU A 197 15.47 -12.82 1.51
CA LEU A 197 15.80 -11.51 0.95
C LEU A 197 14.65 -10.93 0.11
N ALA A 198 13.93 -11.75 -0.67
CA ALA A 198 12.74 -11.30 -1.40
C ALA A 198 11.56 -10.95 -0.47
N MET A 199 11.54 -11.49 0.75
CA MET A 199 10.43 -11.31 1.71
C MET A 199 10.62 -10.14 2.67
N TYR A 200 11.81 -9.55 2.83
CA TYR A 200 12.06 -8.53 3.86
C TYR A 200 11.08 -7.34 3.82
N PRO A 201 10.56 -6.88 2.66
CA PRO A 201 9.63 -5.76 2.64
C PRO A 201 8.29 -6.06 3.31
N ASN A 202 7.91 -7.33 3.49
CA ASN A 202 6.66 -7.71 4.13
C ASN A 202 6.61 -7.34 5.62
N SER A 203 7.77 -7.12 6.24
CA SER A 203 7.90 -6.64 7.62
C SER A 203 7.56 -5.14 7.77
N ILE A 204 7.54 -4.37 6.66
CA ILE A 204 7.29 -2.93 6.68
C ILE A 204 5.80 -2.68 6.79
N LYS A 205 5.33 -2.51 8.04
CA LYS A 205 3.90 -2.28 8.35
C LYS A 205 3.74 -0.96 9.13
N GLY A 206 2.51 -0.42 9.12
CA GLY A 206 2.14 0.76 9.90
C GLY A 206 2.23 2.08 9.11
N PHE A 207 2.10 3.20 9.82
CA PHE A 207 2.10 4.56 9.29
C PHE A 207 2.96 5.47 10.16
N GLY A 208 3.44 6.59 9.58
CA GLY A 208 4.21 7.60 10.30
C GLY A 208 5.43 7.03 11.03
N PRO A 209 5.65 7.38 12.31
CA PRO A 209 6.81 6.94 13.08
C PRO A 209 6.95 5.43 13.20
N VAL A 210 5.83 4.69 13.28
CA VAL A 210 5.83 3.22 13.34
C VAL A 210 6.39 2.65 12.04
N LYS A 211 5.93 3.13 10.89
CA LYS A 211 6.44 2.70 9.58
C LYS A 211 7.93 3.01 9.42
N GLN A 212 8.37 4.19 9.88
CA GLN A 212 9.79 4.56 9.82
C GLN A 212 10.68 3.60 10.64
N LYS A 213 10.23 3.19 11.84
CA LYS A 213 10.90 2.18 12.65
C LYS A 213 10.96 0.83 11.93
N MET A 214 9.83 0.39 11.33
CA MET A 214 9.79 -0.87 10.58
C MET A 214 10.70 -0.84 9.35
N ILE A 215 10.81 0.29 8.66
CA ILE A 215 11.74 0.47 7.53
C ILE A 215 13.19 0.31 7.99
N LYS A 216 13.58 0.92 9.10
CA LYS A 216 14.94 0.76 9.66
C LYS A 216 15.24 -0.70 9.97
N ASN A 217 14.33 -1.39 10.66
CA ASN A 217 14.48 -2.80 11.01
C ASN A 217 14.57 -3.69 9.76
N ALA A 218 13.70 -3.45 8.76
CA ALA A 218 13.71 -4.18 7.50
C ALA A 218 15.01 -3.96 6.71
N THR A 219 15.53 -2.72 6.71
CA THR A 219 16.80 -2.40 6.06
C THR A 219 17.97 -3.11 6.75
N GLN A 220 17.96 -3.19 8.08
CA GLN A 220 18.99 -3.93 8.82
C GLN A 220 18.92 -5.42 8.50
N ASN A 221 17.74 -6.02 8.56
CA ASN A 221 17.53 -7.42 8.19
C ASN A 221 18.01 -7.73 6.75
N ARG A 222 17.72 -6.83 5.81
CA ARG A 222 18.23 -6.92 4.43
C ARG A 222 19.76 -6.98 4.38
N LEU A 223 20.44 -6.10 5.14
CA LEU A 223 21.91 -6.08 5.20
C LEU A 223 22.45 -7.37 5.82
N ASP A 224 21.83 -7.84 6.89
CA ASP A 224 22.22 -9.09 7.56
C ASP A 224 22.06 -10.31 6.64
N LEU A 225 21.01 -10.33 5.80
CA LEU A 225 20.81 -11.39 4.80
C LEU A 225 21.87 -11.32 3.69
N LEU A 226 22.22 -10.12 3.23
CA LEU A 226 23.29 -9.94 2.22
C LEU A 226 24.67 -10.31 2.74
N LEU A 227 24.93 -10.16 4.05
CA LEU A 227 26.20 -10.59 4.68
C LEU A 227 26.28 -12.11 4.89
N LYS A 228 25.13 -12.79 4.96
CA LYS A 228 25.06 -14.26 5.09
C LYS A 228 25.13 -14.98 3.75
N TYR A 229 24.88 -14.25 2.66
CA TYR A 229 24.98 -14.76 1.31
C TYR A 229 26.42 -14.92 0.87
#